data_36cfef34dd5c7c8a9fd007958294d80a
#
_entry.id   36cfef34dd5c7c8a9fd007958294d80a
#
_cell.length_a   1.000
_cell.length_b   1.000
_cell.length_c   1.000
_cell.angle_alpha   90.00
_cell.angle_beta   90.00
_cell.angle_gamma   90.00
#
_symmetry.space_group_name_H-M   'P 1'
#
loop_
_entity.id
_entity.type
_entity.pdbx_description
1 polymer ?
#
loop_
_entity_poly.entity_id
_entity_poly.type
_entity_poly.pdbx_seq_one_letter_code
_entity_poly.pdbx_strand_id
1 'polypeptide(L)'
;MTHRKYIFGSSNLSGAIGLLALCFAAPLLGQSLALEAAEDVAEVAEAPAELPEVKAGEVPDGSVGGMGDINIYPRRIVMDQRQRVASVGLYNKMPFEGEYEISVANMIMTDRGQIIPFSNLPANVDASEVKTASDMLRWSPRRVLLLGSEAQTVRIMARPPADLPDGEYRAHFTVVSVPSDINDGFSIDDALGGGNQAAGNVGVTIRPRFGISIPVIVRVGSTTLEVGLADFSISPGDGGPQVSLTISRSGTRSAYGDLIITAPGQEAPLVVARGIGVYPEIDARKVQLAINPEFDISKLTSGMTVTATFVDDDVAPGDTLAKQTFVVP
;
A
#
# COMPACT_ATOMS: atom_id res chain seq x y z
N MET A 1 -24.36 -20.48 -51.14
CA MET A 1 -23.83 -19.96 -52.42
C MET A 1 -22.41 -19.54 -52.15
N THR A 2 -21.54 -20.34 -52.67
CA THR A 2 -20.36 -20.15 -53.55
C THR A 2 -19.12 -19.73 -52.76
N HIS A 3 -18.23 -20.64 -52.37
CA HIS A 3 -17.14 -21.36 -53.03
C HIS A 3 -16.06 -20.47 -53.69
N ARG A 4 -14.81 -20.58 -53.25
CA ARG A 4 -13.60 -21.10 -53.95
C ARG A 4 -12.36 -20.68 -53.13
N LYS A 5 -11.51 -21.52 -52.66
CA LYS A 5 -10.63 -22.63 -53.10
C LYS A 5 -9.47 -22.20 -54.03
N TYR A 6 -8.27 -22.65 -53.59
CA TYR A 6 -7.07 -23.14 -54.31
C TYR A 6 -6.06 -22.08 -54.80
N ILE A 7 -4.74 -22.28 -54.89
CA ILE A 7 -3.89 -23.46 -55.21
C ILE A 7 -2.42 -23.12 -54.90
N PHE A 8 -1.68 -24.02 -54.37
CA PHE A 8 -0.37 -24.60 -54.63
C PHE A 8 0.53 -23.99 -55.73
N GLY A 9 1.82 -24.00 -55.47
CA GLY A 9 2.88 -23.92 -56.48
C GLY A 9 4.25 -24.17 -55.87
N SER A 10 4.74 -25.35 -56.12
CA SER A 10 5.97 -26.04 -55.83
C SER A 10 7.04 -25.83 -56.92
N SER A 11 8.27 -26.27 -56.56
CA SER A 11 9.35 -26.80 -57.42
C SER A 11 10.46 -25.81 -57.83
N ASN A 12 11.69 -26.12 -57.76
CA ASN A 12 12.66 -27.15 -57.97
C ASN A 12 14.03 -26.45 -58.21
N LEU A 13 15.07 -26.91 -57.64
CA LEU A 13 16.14 -27.90 -58.05
C LEU A 13 17.33 -27.31 -58.81
N SER A 14 18.50 -27.82 -58.48
CA SER A 14 19.77 -27.99 -59.20
C SER A 14 20.79 -26.87 -58.99
N GLY A 15 22.06 -27.11 -58.68
CA GLY A 15 22.93 -28.28 -58.64
C GLY A 15 24.33 -27.86 -58.99
N ALA A 16 25.31 -28.67 -58.64
CA ALA A 16 26.69 -28.82 -59.12
C ALA A 16 27.79 -28.06 -58.40
N ILE A 17 28.64 -28.72 -57.61
CA ILE A 17 29.86 -29.56 -57.92
C ILE A 17 31.10 -28.71 -58.30
N GLY A 18 32.19 -28.90 -57.53
CA GLY A 18 33.57 -28.54 -57.85
C GLY A 18 34.40 -28.42 -56.61
N LEU A 19 35.03 -29.35 -56.17
CA LEU A 19 36.29 -30.09 -56.33
C LEU A 19 37.51 -29.39 -55.64
N LEU A 20 38.01 -30.07 -54.63
CA LEU A 20 39.35 -30.41 -54.17
C LEU A 20 40.48 -29.33 -54.22
N ALA A 21 41.06 -29.08 -53.09
CA ALA A 21 42.51 -29.09 -52.89
C ALA A 21 42.89 -29.39 -51.42
N LEU A 22 43.57 -30.51 -51.24
CA LEU A 22 44.28 -30.88 -50.00
C LEU A 22 45.52 -29.99 -49.86
N CYS A 23 45.81 -29.51 -48.64
CA CYS A 23 47.15 -29.29 -48.16
C CYS A 23 47.21 -29.60 -46.66
N PHE A 24 48.06 -30.60 -46.35
CA PHE A 24 48.45 -31.04 -45.02
C PHE A 24 49.39 -30.01 -44.38
N ALA A 25 49.15 -29.64 -43.13
CA ALA A 25 50.21 -29.37 -42.15
C ALA A 25 49.57 -29.38 -40.75
N ALA A 26 49.95 -30.30 -39.91
CA ALA A 26 49.72 -30.34 -38.45
C ALA A 26 51.04 -29.91 -37.78
N PRO A 27 51.11 -29.87 -36.42
CA PRO A 27 50.28 -29.25 -35.39
C PRO A 27 51.11 -28.28 -34.52
N LEU A 28 50.49 -27.33 -33.90
CA LEU A 28 51.10 -26.66 -32.74
C LEU A 28 50.02 -26.57 -31.66
N LEU A 29 50.31 -27.28 -30.57
CA LEU A 29 49.63 -27.21 -29.31
C LEU A 29 49.57 -25.75 -28.81
N GLY A 30 48.41 -25.19 -28.78
CA GLY A 30 48.08 -23.99 -28.06
C GLY A 30 46.84 -24.25 -27.25
N GLN A 31 47.01 -24.51 -25.96
CA GLN A 31 45.91 -24.50 -25.01
C GLN A 31 45.33 -23.11 -24.95
N SER A 32 44.25 -22.88 -25.67
CA SER A 32 43.39 -21.75 -25.46
C SER A 32 42.48 -22.10 -24.27
N LEU A 33 42.78 -21.53 -23.11
CA LEU A 33 41.83 -21.39 -22.03
C LEU A 33 40.65 -20.64 -22.61
N ALA A 34 39.56 -21.35 -22.86
CA ALA A 34 38.22 -20.74 -23.03
C ALA A 34 37.90 -20.10 -21.68
N LEU A 35 38.07 -18.79 -21.65
CA LEU A 35 37.48 -17.94 -20.64
C LEU A 35 35.98 -17.92 -20.98
N GLU A 36 35.27 -18.84 -20.37
CA GLU A 36 33.79 -18.82 -20.34
C GLU A 36 33.42 -17.54 -19.59
N ALA A 37 33.15 -16.49 -20.36
CA ALA A 37 32.54 -15.30 -19.83
C ALA A 37 31.17 -15.72 -19.30
N ALA A 38 31.10 -15.89 -18.00
CA ALA A 38 29.82 -15.83 -17.30
C ALA A 38 29.22 -14.46 -17.62
N GLU A 39 28.30 -14.42 -18.57
CA GLU A 39 27.35 -13.34 -18.67
C GLU A 39 26.56 -13.32 -17.37
N ASP A 40 27.05 -12.53 -16.44
CA ASP A 40 26.33 -12.10 -15.26
C ASP A 40 25.15 -11.29 -15.81
N VAL A 41 24.03 -11.97 -16.01
CA VAL A 41 22.75 -11.35 -16.27
C VAL A 41 22.43 -10.58 -15.00
N ALA A 42 22.94 -9.38 -14.89
CA ALA A 42 22.46 -8.40 -13.95
C ALA A 42 20.96 -8.24 -14.23
N GLU A 43 20.16 -8.96 -13.42
CA GLU A 43 18.70 -8.80 -13.39
C GLU A 43 18.43 -7.30 -13.17
N VAL A 44 18.05 -6.64 -14.26
CA VAL A 44 17.73 -5.20 -14.24
C VAL A 44 16.56 -5.07 -13.29
N ALA A 45 16.82 -4.61 -12.08
CA ALA A 45 15.77 -4.26 -11.14
C ALA A 45 14.81 -3.29 -11.84
N GLU A 46 13.56 -3.70 -11.96
CA GLU A 46 12.51 -2.90 -12.55
C GLU A 46 12.52 -1.50 -11.91
N ALA A 47 12.54 -0.47 -12.74
CA ALA A 47 12.59 0.90 -12.25
C ALA A 47 11.34 1.15 -11.38
N PRO A 48 11.47 1.88 -10.26
CA PRO A 48 10.31 2.21 -9.42
C PRO A 48 9.23 2.86 -10.28
N ALA A 49 7.97 2.46 -10.06
CA ALA A 49 6.84 3.04 -10.77
C ALA A 49 6.91 4.58 -10.72
N GLU A 50 6.72 5.21 -11.87
CA GLU A 50 6.70 6.67 -11.94
C GLU A 50 5.50 7.19 -11.14
N LEU A 51 5.74 8.27 -10.39
CA LEU A 51 4.69 8.93 -9.64
C LEU A 51 3.77 9.67 -10.62
N PRO A 52 2.45 9.74 -10.34
CA PRO A 52 1.54 10.52 -11.16
C PRO A 52 1.97 11.97 -11.30
N GLU A 53 2.02 12.48 -12.53
CA GLU A 53 2.15 13.91 -12.79
C GLU A 53 0.82 14.61 -12.49
N VAL A 54 0.87 15.62 -11.62
CA VAL A 54 -0.30 16.44 -11.27
C VAL A 54 0.04 17.91 -11.45
N LYS A 55 -0.98 18.73 -11.68
CA LYS A 55 -0.80 20.18 -11.72
C LYS A 55 -0.47 20.70 -10.32
N ALA A 56 0.21 21.84 -10.27
CA ALA A 56 0.52 22.50 -9.00
C ALA A 56 -0.77 22.72 -8.17
N GLY A 57 -0.73 22.30 -6.91
CA GLY A 57 -1.86 22.36 -6.00
C GLY A 57 -2.87 21.22 -6.11
N GLU A 58 -2.76 20.35 -7.12
CA GLU A 58 -3.54 19.12 -7.21
C GLU A 58 -2.81 17.95 -6.52
N VAL A 59 -3.56 16.94 -6.14
CA VAL A 59 -3.03 15.70 -5.57
C VAL A 59 -3.52 14.52 -6.40
N PRO A 60 -2.71 13.45 -6.56
CA PRO A 60 -3.13 12.28 -7.32
C PRO A 60 -4.36 11.61 -6.71
N ASP A 61 -5.22 11.05 -7.57
CA ASP A 61 -6.27 10.15 -7.13
C ASP A 61 -5.67 8.98 -6.34
N GLY A 62 -6.33 8.64 -5.22
CA GLY A 62 -5.82 7.58 -4.34
C GLY A 62 -4.69 8.03 -3.40
N SER A 63 -4.32 9.31 -3.37
CA SER A 63 -3.45 9.84 -2.32
C SER A 63 -4.12 9.78 -0.94
N VAL A 64 -3.30 9.73 0.11
CA VAL A 64 -3.76 9.77 1.50
C VAL A 64 -3.45 11.16 2.06
N GLY A 65 -4.47 11.83 2.59
CA GLY A 65 -4.36 13.08 3.32
C GLY A 65 -4.95 12.94 4.72
N GLY A 66 -4.48 13.78 5.64
CA GLY A 66 -5.01 13.91 7.00
C GLY A 66 -5.53 15.31 7.28
N MET A 67 -5.60 15.67 8.56
CA MET A 67 -5.90 17.04 9.01
C MET A 67 -4.78 18.04 8.73
N GLY A 68 -3.60 17.57 8.27
CA GLY A 68 -2.46 18.42 7.93
C GLY A 68 -2.46 18.84 6.46
N ASP A 69 -1.40 19.54 6.11
CA ASP A 69 -1.24 20.25 4.83
C ASP A 69 -0.70 19.37 3.71
N ILE A 70 -0.30 18.15 4.02
CA ILE A 70 0.38 17.25 3.10
C ILE A 70 -0.48 16.05 2.72
N ASN A 71 -0.39 15.64 1.47
CA ASN A 71 -0.86 14.34 0.99
C ASN A 71 0.32 13.45 0.60
N ILE A 72 0.13 12.15 0.73
CA ILE A 72 1.11 11.12 0.36
C ILE A 72 0.50 10.20 -0.70
N TYR A 73 1.28 9.84 -1.72
CA TYR A 73 0.96 8.83 -2.70
C TYR A 73 2.18 7.90 -2.93
N PRO A 74 2.00 6.59 -3.04
CA PRO A 74 0.76 5.83 -2.90
C PRO A 74 0.34 5.68 -1.42
N ARG A 75 -0.86 5.13 -1.20
CA ARG A 75 -1.37 4.89 0.17
C ARG A 75 -0.77 3.67 0.85
N ARG A 76 -0.03 2.85 0.13
CA ARG A 76 0.61 1.60 0.58
C ARG A 76 1.81 1.29 -0.32
N ILE A 77 2.88 0.79 0.25
CA ILE A 77 4.08 0.36 -0.46
C ILE A 77 4.29 -1.13 -0.18
N VAL A 78 4.48 -1.90 -1.24
CA VAL A 78 4.87 -3.30 -1.15
C VAL A 78 6.16 -3.48 -1.94
N MET A 79 7.17 -4.04 -1.28
CA MET A 79 8.46 -4.37 -1.88
C MET A 79 8.73 -5.87 -1.69
N ASP A 80 9.39 -6.48 -2.64
CA ASP A 80 9.77 -7.88 -2.62
C ASP A 80 11.21 -8.08 -3.13
N GLN A 81 11.58 -9.31 -3.47
CA GLN A 81 12.91 -9.61 -3.99
C GLN A 81 13.18 -8.98 -5.36
N ARG A 82 12.16 -8.73 -6.16
CA ARG A 82 12.26 -8.14 -7.50
C ARG A 82 12.25 -6.61 -7.44
N GLN A 83 11.37 -6.06 -6.62
CA GLN A 83 11.21 -4.62 -6.48
C GLN A 83 11.62 -4.16 -5.07
N ARG A 84 12.89 -3.78 -4.91
CA ARG A 84 13.47 -3.34 -3.62
C ARG A 84 13.50 -1.83 -3.43
N VAL A 85 13.05 -1.07 -4.41
CA VAL A 85 13.01 0.41 -4.38
C VAL A 85 11.62 0.86 -4.71
N ALA A 86 11.12 1.80 -3.91
CA ALA A 86 9.85 2.47 -4.14
C ALA A 86 9.99 3.99 -4.07
N SER A 87 9.10 4.69 -4.74
CA SER A 87 8.98 6.14 -4.70
C SER A 87 7.71 6.55 -3.96
N VAL A 88 7.82 7.60 -3.15
CA VAL A 88 6.70 8.22 -2.43
C VAL A 88 6.61 9.69 -2.83
N GLY A 89 5.48 10.09 -3.35
CA GLY A 89 5.18 11.49 -3.63
C GLY A 89 4.62 12.18 -2.38
N LEU A 90 5.17 13.33 -2.05
CA LEU A 90 4.67 14.25 -1.04
C LEU A 90 4.10 15.47 -1.75
N TYR A 91 2.88 15.86 -1.44
CA TYR A 91 2.15 16.94 -2.11
C TYR A 91 1.68 17.95 -1.08
N ASN A 92 2.25 19.16 -1.10
CA ASN A 92 1.77 20.26 -0.26
C ASN A 92 0.49 20.84 -0.88
N LYS A 93 -0.62 20.72 -0.17
CA LYS A 93 -1.94 21.22 -0.63
C LYS A 93 -2.14 22.72 -0.38
N MET A 94 -1.31 23.31 0.48
CA MET A 94 -1.48 24.68 0.90
C MET A 94 -0.81 25.66 -0.08
N PRO A 95 -1.24 26.92 -0.12
CA PRO A 95 -0.62 27.94 -0.95
C PRO A 95 0.70 28.50 -0.36
N PHE A 96 1.08 28.10 0.85
CA PHE A 96 2.29 28.51 1.55
C PHE A 96 3.24 27.34 1.76
N GLU A 97 4.49 27.65 2.06
CA GLU A 97 5.53 26.66 2.32
C GLU A 97 5.29 25.91 3.63
N GLY A 98 5.75 24.65 3.66
CA GLY A 98 5.74 23.81 4.85
C GLY A 98 7.01 22.98 4.95
N GLU A 99 7.52 22.84 6.16
CA GLU A 99 8.64 21.95 6.46
C GLU A 99 8.11 20.63 7.02
N TYR A 100 8.68 19.52 6.55
CA TYR A 100 8.22 18.18 6.92
C TYR A 100 9.39 17.28 7.27
N GLU A 101 9.23 16.55 8.37
CA GLU A 101 10.17 15.53 8.82
C GLU A 101 9.65 14.15 8.40
N ILE A 102 10.56 13.34 7.86
CA ILE A 102 10.25 12.02 7.28
C ILE A 102 10.95 10.95 8.09
N SER A 103 10.18 10.00 8.58
CA SER A 103 10.66 8.90 9.38
C SER A 103 10.04 7.57 8.97
N VAL A 104 10.66 6.48 9.42
CA VAL A 104 10.10 5.13 9.37
C VAL A 104 10.03 4.59 10.78
N ALA A 105 8.86 4.13 11.18
CA ALA A 105 8.59 3.64 12.53
C ALA A 105 7.86 2.29 12.50
N ASN A 106 8.12 1.47 13.51
CA ASN A 106 7.35 0.24 13.70
C ASN A 106 6.02 0.57 14.38
N MET A 107 4.95 0.04 13.81
CA MET A 107 3.59 0.19 14.31
C MET A 107 2.86 -1.14 14.20
N ILE A 108 1.87 -1.37 15.05
CA ILE A 108 0.98 -2.53 14.97
C ILE A 108 -0.45 -2.11 14.67
N MET A 109 -1.23 -3.04 14.16
CA MET A 109 -2.68 -2.93 14.04
C MET A 109 -3.35 -3.58 15.24
N THR A 110 -4.38 -2.94 15.79
CA THR A 110 -5.27 -3.56 16.76
C THR A 110 -6.38 -4.35 16.07
N ASP A 111 -7.09 -5.18 16.82
CA ASP A 111 -8.27 -5.94 16.36
C ASP A 111 -9.41 -5.06 15.80
N ARG A 112 -9.41 -3.78 16.15
CA ARG A 112 -10.33 -2.76 15.61
C ARG A 112 -9.76 -1.98 14.42
N GLY A 113 -8.54 -2.34 13.96
CA GLY A 113 -7.88 -1.70 12.82
C GLY A 113 -7.19 -0.37 13.12
N GLN A 114 -7.04 0.00 14.39
CA GLN A 114 -6.24 1.17 14.77
C GLN A 114 -4.76 0.84 14.60
N ILE A 115 -4.01 1.79 14.07
CA ILE A 115 -2.55 1.70 13.95
C ILE A 115 -1.93 2.44 15.12
N ILE A 116 -1.14 1.73 15.92
CA ILE A 116 -0.48 2.30 17.11
C ILE A 116 1.04 2.11 17.03
N PRO A 117 1.84 3.11 17.43
CA PRO A 117 3.30 3.00 17.42
C PRO A 117 3.79 2.06 18.54
N PHE A 118 4.97 1.50 18.36
CA PHE A 118 5.61 0.63 19.37
C PHE A 118 5.85 1.31 20.71
N SER A 119 5.95 2.64 20.76
CA SER A 119 6.01 3.39 22.01
C SER A 119 4.74 3.26 22.87
N ASN A 120 3.62 2.86 22.28
CA ASN A 120 2.30 2.79 22.92
C ASN A 120 1.71 1.38 22.87
N LEU A 121 2.56 0.34 22.81
CA LEU A 121 2.12 -1.04 22.80
C LEU A 121 1.33 -1.40 24.06
N PRO A 122 0.19 -2.10 23.90
CA PRO A 122 -0.50 -2.69 25.05
C PRO A 122 0.39 -3.71 25.77
N ALA A 123 0.26 -3.80 27.08
CA ALA A 123 1.12 -4.66 27.92
C ALA A 123 1.05 -6.17 27.58
N ASN A 124 0.00 -6.58 26.88
CA ASN A 124 -0.22 -7.97 26.43
C ASN A 124 0.37 -8.28 25.04
N VAL A 125 1.01 -7.31 24.39
CA VAL A 125 1.63 -7.49 23.07
C VAL A 125 3.15 -7.56 23.23
N ASP A 126 3.74 -8.68 22.79
CA ASP A 126 5.19 -8.81 22.72
C ASP A 126 5.72 -8.25 21.40
N ALA A 127 6.47 -7.16 21.51
CA ALA A 127 7.07 -6.51 20.34
C ALA A 127 8.04 -7.44 19.55
N SER A 128 8.63 -8.44 20.22
CA SER A 128 9.58 -9.36 19.59
C SER A 128 8.92 -10.35 18.63
N GLU A 129 7.62 -10.61 18.79
CA GLU A 129 6.85 -11.49 17.91
C GLU A 129 6.40 -10.80 16.61
N VAL A 130 6.45 -9.46 16.59
CA VAL A 130 6.01 -8.67 15.43
C VAL A 130 7.10 -8.59 14.37
N LYS A 131 6.82 -9.03 13.16
CA LYS A 131 7.73 -8.95 12.02
C LYS A 131 7.86 -7.51 11.51
N THR A 132 8.90 -6.82 11.96
CA THR A 132 9.16 -5.40 11.65
C THR A 132 10.11 -5.20 10.48
N ALA A 133 9.95 -4.10 9.74
CA ALA A 133 10.78 -3.78 8.58
C ALA A 133 11.66 -2.54 8.76
N SER A 134 11.55 -1.77 9.85
CA SER A 134 12.26 -0.49 9.99
C SER A 134 13.77 -0.60 9.78
N ASP A 135 14.41 -1.64 10.32
CA ASP A 135 15.86 -1.79 10.31
C ASP A 135 16.43 -2.11 8.91
N MET A 136 15.60 -2.70 8.05
CA MET A 136 15.96 -3.02 6.67
C MET A 136 15.60 -1.91 5.67
N LEU A 137 14.95 -0.83 6.10
CA LEU A 137 14.55 0.27 5.24
C LEU A 137 15.55 1.43 5.29
N ARG A 138 15.77 2.02 4.13
CA ARG A 138 16.55 3.26 3.95
C ARG A 138 15.73 4.20 3.09
N TRP A 139 15.69 5.47 3.46
CA TRP A 139 14.92 6.49 2.73
C TRP A 139 15.69 7.81 2.65
N SER A 140 15.38 8.59 1.62
CA SER A 140 15.97 9.91 1.41
C SER A 140 15.01 10.75 0.54
N PRO A 141 14.86 12.05 0.86
CA PRO A 141 15.41 12.78 2.00
C PRO A 141 14.71 12.47 3.32
N ARG A 142 15.28 12.93 4.45
CA ARG A 142 14.70 12.79 5.80
C ARG A 142 13.94 14.03 6.26
N ARG A 143 14.14 15.14 5.58
CA ARG A 143 13.47 16.42 5.82
C ARG A 143 13.34 17.15 4.50
N VAL A 144 12.22 17.79 4.30
CA VAL A 144 11.93 18.56 3.08
C VAL A 144 11.25 19.87 3.45
N LEU A 145 11.58 20.90 2.69
CA LEU A 145 10.83 22.16 2.64
C LEU A 145 10.09 22.15 1.29
N LEU A 146 8.77 22.18 1.32
CA LEU A 146 7.93 22.26 0.12
C LEU A 146 7.31 23.65 0.04
N LEU A 147 7.50 24.30 -1.09
CA LEU A 147 6.79 25.55 -1.37
C LEU A 147 5.28 25.27 -1.50
N GLY A 148 4.50 26.34 -1.52
CA GLY A 148 3.06 26.22 -1.71
C GLY A 148 2.72 25.50 -3.02
N SER A 149 1.85 24.49 -2.94
CA SER A 149 1.43 23.66 -4.08
C SER A 149 2.56 22.85 -4.75
N GLU A 150 3.67 22.63 -4.07
CA GLU A 150 4.80 21.86 -4.58
C GLU A 150 4.69 20.36 -4.23
N ALA A 151 5.31 19.54 -5.06
CA ALA A 151 5.45 18.10 -4.84
C ALA A 151 6.92 17.68 -4.82
N GLN A 152 7.25 16.69 -4.01
CA GLN A 152 8.58 16.11 -3.95
C GLN A 152 8.55 14.60 -3.79
N THR A 153 9.51 13.91 -4.40
CA THR A 153 9.67 12.47 -4.30
C THR A 153 10.64 12.08 -3.19
N VAL A 154 10.23 11.13 -2.37
CA VAL A 154 11.09 10.41 -1.42
C VAL A 154 11.33 9.00 -1.95
N ARG A 155 12.57 8.55 -1.98
CA ARG A 155 12.92 7.17 -2.33
C ARG A 155 13.08 6.33 -1.08
N ILE A 156 12.50 5.13 -1.12
CA ILE A 156 12.63 4.12 -0.05
C ILE A 156 13.26 2.87 -0.67
N MET A 157 14.25 2.30 0.01
CA MET A 157 14.94 1.08 -0.41
C MET A 157 14.86 0.04 0.71
N ALA A 158 14.49 -1.19 0.36
CA ALA A 158 14.53 -2.33 1.26
C ALA A 158 15.84 -3.12 1.08
N ARG A 159 16.47 -3.48 2.20
CA ARG A 159 17.66 -4.33 2.27
C ARG A 159 17.45 -5.42 3.31
N PRO A 160 16.58 -6.41 3.04
CA PRO A 160 16.38 -7.52 3.96
C PRO A 160 17.66 -8.34 4.12
N PRO A 161 18.02 -8.78 5.34
CA PRO A 161 19.03 -9.79 5.55
C PRO A 161 18.74 -11.09 4.77
N ALA A 162 19.78 -11.79 4.36
CA ALA A 162 19.64 -12.98 3.52
C ALA A 162 19.03 -14.19 4.26
N ASP A 163 19.13 -14.20 5.58
CA ASP A 163 18.67 -15.26 6.49
C ASP A 163 17.29 -15.03 7.10
N LEU A 164 16.58 -13.97 6.63
CA LEU A 164 15.24 -13.71 7.12
C LEU A 164 14.25 -14.82 6.71
N PRO A 165 13.44 -15.32 7.65
CA PRO A 165 12.36 -16.26 7.35
C PRO A 165 11.35 -15.69 6.33
N ASP A 166 10.77 -16.57 5.53
CA ASP A 166 9.71 -16.24 4.62
C ASP A 166 8.54 -15.54 5.34
N GLY A 167 7.94 -14.56 4.66
CA GLY A 167 6.79 -13.84 5.19
C GLY A 167 6.80 -12.35 4.89
N GLU A 168 5.89 -11.65 5.53
CA GLU A 168 5.69 -10.22 5.40
C GLU A 168 6.21 -9.49 6.64
N TYR A 169 7.04 -8.47 6.40
CA TYR A 169 7.60 -7.57 7.39
C TYR A 169 7.07 -6.17 7.14
N ARG A 170 6.72 -5.43 8.19
CA ARG A 170 6.06 -4.14 8.03
C ARG A 170 6.67 -3.05 8.90
N ALA A 171 6.73 -1.86 8.35
CA ALA A 171 6.94 -0.60 9.05
C ALA A 171 6.00 0.46 8.48
N HIS A 172 6.02 1.65 9.02
CA HIS A 172 5.25 2.77 8.51
C HIS A 172 6.16 3.92 8.14
N PHE A 173 5.99 4.40 6.92
CA PHE A 173 6.56 5.66 6.46
C PHE A 173 5.68 6.80 6.95
N THR A 174 6.27 7.71 7.71
CA THR A 174 5.55 8.78 8.42
C THR A 174 6.13 10.12 8.03
N VAL A 175 5.27 11.06 7.70
CA VAL A 175 5.61 12.46 7.42
C VAL A 175 4.90 13.32 8.44
N VAL A 176 5.65 14.19 9.12
CA VAL A 176 5.13 15.05 10.19
C VAL A 176 5.51 16.49 9.90
N SER A 177 4.54 17.41 10.00
CA SER A 177 4.80 18.84 9.85
C SER A 177 5.70 19.35 10.98
N VAL A 178 6.64 20.22 10.62
CA VAL A 178 7.47 20.95 11.58
C VAL A 178 6.88 22.36 11.71
N PRO A 179 6.37 22.75 12.91
CA PRO A 179 5.82 24.08 13.09
C PRO A 179 6.90 25.15 12.85
N SER A 180 6.57 26.17 12.08
CA SER A 180 7.45 27.33 11.90
C SER A 180 7.63 28.07 13.26
N ASP A 181 8.82 28.60 13.49
CA ASP A 181 9.09 29.39 14.71
C ASP A 181 8.47 30.80 14.66
N ILE A 182 7.90 31.17 13.51
CA ILE A 182 7.24 32.45 13.27
C ILE A 182 5.82 32.37 13.83
N ASN A 183 5.54 33.03 14.92
CA ASN A 183 4.30 33.48 15.56
C ASN A 183 2.90 32.86 15.15
N ASP A 184 2.86 31.72 14.52
CA ASP A 184 1.61 31.05 14.10
C ASP A 184 0.98 30.19 15.22
N GLY A 185 1.43 30.35 16.46
CA GLY A 185 0.81 29.69 17.61
C GLY A 185 -0.52 30.33 17.96
N PHE A 186 -1.58 29.52 18.05
CA PHE A 186 -2.82 29.97 18.66
C PHE A 186 -2.54 30.32 20.12
N SER A 187 -2.65 31.60 20.46
CA SER A 187 -2.67 32.05 21.84
C SER A 187 -4.09 31.88 22.39
N ILE A 188 -4.20 31.38 23.62
CA ILE A 188 -5.50 31.32 24.32
C ILE A 188 -6.09 32.71 24.46
N ASP A 189 -5.26 33.75 24.55
CA ASP A 189 -5.70 35.15 24.62
C ASP A 189 -6.36 35.61 23.31
N ASP A 190 -5.90 35.15 22.16
CA ASP A 190 -6.54 35.42 20.86
C ASP A 190 -7.91 34.73 20.74
N ALA A 191 -8.05 33.54 21.31
CA ALA A 191 -9.28 32.78 21.31
C ALA A 191 -10.34 33.34 22.28
N LEU A 192 -9.93 34.05 23.31
CA LEU A 192 -10.81 34.63 24.34
C LEU A 192 -11.23 36.09 24.06
N GLY A 193 -10.75 36.68 22.94
CA GLY A 193 -11.20 38.02 22.49
C GLY A 193 -10.87 39.12 23.52
N GLY A 194 -9.84 38.97 24.34
CA GLY A 194 -9.58 39.81 25.48
C GLY A 194 -8.71 41.01 25.18
N GLY A 195 -9.29 42.16 25.13
CA GLY A 195 -8.60 43.41 25.47
C GLY A 195 -8.43 43.50 26.98
N ASN A 196 -7.21 43.31 27.46
CA ASN A 196 -6.56 44.02 28.55
C ASN A 196 -5.29 43.25 28.94
N GLN A 197 -4.16 43.83 28.65
CA GLN A 197 -2.87 43.37 29.17
C GLN A 197 -2.82 43.63 30.67
N ALA A 198 -3.20 42.69 31.50
CA ALA A 198 -2.84 42.63 32.90
C ALA A 198 -1.49 41.91 33.00
N ALA A 199 -0.50 42.59 33.54
CA ALA A 199 0.83 42.05 33.82
C ALA A 199 0.72 40.78 34.69
N GLY A 200 1.05 39.59 34.09
CA GLY A 200 1.09 38.35 34.84
C GLY A 200 0.46 37.14 34.14
N ASN A 201 -0.13 37.29 32.96
CA ASN A 201 -0.72 36.14 32.21
C ASN A 201 0.40 35.29 31.61
N VAL A 202 0.46 34.04 32.04
CA VAL A 202 1.26 32.99 31.37
C VAL A 202 0.51 32.60 30.12
N GLY A 203 0.89 33.17 28.96
CA GLY A 203 0.35 32.75 27.67
C GLY A 203 0.79 31.32 27.35
N VAL A 204 -0.15 30.45 27.04
CA VAL A 204 0.15 29.09 26.56
C VAL A 204 0.00 29.11 25.05
N THR A 205 1.11 28.90 24.34
CA THR A 205 1.10 28.73 22.90
C THR A 205 1.03 27.23 22.55
N ILE A 206 -0.03 26.80 21.89
CA ILE A 206 -0.18 25.42 21.43
C ILE A 206 0.25 25.37 19.96
N ARG A 207 1.26 24.55 19.65
CA ARG A 207 1.74 24.30 18.27
C ARG A 207 1.41 22.86 17.89
N PRO A 208 0.30 22.61 17.18
CA PRO A 208 -0.05 21.26 16.75
C PRO A 208 0.94 20.78 15.69
N ARG A 209 1.30 19.49 15.75
CA ARG A 209 2.04 18.79 14.70
C ARG A 209 1.13 17.76 14.08
N PHE A 210 0.92 17.87 12.78
CA PHE A 210 0.12 16.93 12.04
C PHE A 210 1.03 15.92 11.34
N GLY A 211 0.64 14.66 11.40
CA GLY A 211 1.38 13.59 10.76
C GLY A 211 0.46 12.69 9.96
N ILE A 212 1.00 12.14 8.89
CA ILE A 212 0.35 11.12 8.08
C ILE A 212 1.30 9.94 7.92
N SER A 213 0.75 8.73 7.92
CA SER A 213 1.53 7.50 7.88
C SER A 213 0.91 6.50 6.92
N ILE A 214 1.76 5.85 6.13
CA ILE A 214 1.38 4.76 5.23
C ILE A 214 2.21 3.51 5.52
N PRO A 215 1.64 2.30 5.35
CA PRO A 215 2.38 1.07 5.54
C PRO A 215 3.42 0.86 4.44
N VAL A 216 4.61 0.42 4.85
CA VAL A 216 5.68 -0.08 3.99
C VAL A 216 5.89 -1.54 4.33
N ILE A 217 5.66 -2.38 3.36
CA ILE A 217 5.67 -3.83 3.45
C ILE A 217 6.86 -4.37 2.68
N VAL A 218 7.61 -5.28 3.29
CA VAL A 218 8.69 -6.02 2.66
C VAL A 218 8.35 -7.51 2.71
N ARG A 219 8.20 -8.14 1.55
CA ARG A 219 7.95 -9.57 1.42
C ARG A 219 9.23 -10.32 1.13
N VAL A 220 9.50 -11.35 1.91
CA VAL A 220 10.65 -12.23 1.79
C VAL A 220 10.15 -13.63 1.48
N GLY A 221 10.71 -14.27 0.44
CA GLY A 221 10.36 -15.62 0.04
C GLY A 221 8.89 -15.79 -0.36
N SER A 222 8.34 -16.97 -0.07
CA SER A 222 6.96 -17.33 -0.37
C SER A 222 6.02 -16.91 0.75
N THR A 223 4.85 -16.38 0.40
CA THR A 223 3.83 -16.00 1.38
C THR A 223 2.52 -16.75 1.16
N THR A 224 1.81 -17.02 2.25
CA THR A 224 0.51 -17.70 2.26
C THR A 224 -0.56 -16.82 2.86
N LEU A 225 -1.82 -17.01 2.45
CA LEU A 225 -2.97 -16.32 3.01
C LEU A 225 -4.23 -17.17 2.89
N GLU A 226 -4.98 -17.25 3.99
CA GLU A 226 -6.36 -17.68 4.01
C GLU A 226 -7.20 -16.61 4.73
N VAL A 227 -8.41 -16.37 4.22
CA VAL A 227 -9.30 -15.32 4.72
C VAL A 227 -10.68 -15.89 5.00
N GLY A 228 -11.28 -15.49 6.13
CA GLY A 228 -12.65 -15.83 6.49
C GLY A 228 -13.48 -14.59 6.83
N LEU A 229 -14.80 -14.72 6.74
CA LEU A 229 -15.77 -13.68 7.10
C LEU A 229 -16.76 -14.26 8.13
N ALA A 230 -16.99 -13.53 9.23
CA ALA A 230 -17.85 -13.98 10.33
C ALA A 230 -18.54 -12.81 11.05
N ASP A 231 -19.41 -13.14 12.01
CA ASP A 231 -20.01 -12.22 12.99
C ASP A 231 -20.74 -11.01 12.38
N PHE A 232 -21.44 -11.24 11.28
CA PHE A 232 -22.24 -10.19 10.65
C PHE A 232 -23.35 -9.73 11.60
N SER A 233 -23.45 -8.42 11.80
CA SER A 233 -24.54 -7.79 12.53
C SER A 233 -24.81 -6.38 12.05
N ILE A 234 -26.00 -5.87 12.38
CA ILE A 234 -26.39 -4.49 12.09
C ILE A 234 -26.74 -3.84 13.43
N SER A 235 -26.18 -2.70 13.69
CA SER A 235 -26.38 -1.94 14.92
C SER A 235 -26.57 -0.46 14.67
N PRO A 236 -27.25 0.28 15.58
CA PRO A 236 -27.26 1.74 15.54
C PRO A 236 -25.83 2.30 15.66
N GLY A 237 -25.54 3.38 14.93
CA GLY A 237 -24.33 4.16 15.05
C GLY A 237 -24.63 5.65 15.05
N ASP A 238 -23.65 6.49 15.36
CA ASP A 238 -23.81 7.96 15.48
C ASP A 238 -24.29 8.64 14.19
N GLY A 239 -23.95 8.06 13.04
CA GLY A 239 -24.34 8.55 11.69
C GLY A 239 -25.44 7.74 11.01
N GLY A 240 -26.17 6.88 11.76
CA GLY A 240 -27.15 5.93 11.22
C GLY A 240 -26.74 4.48 11.44
N PRO A 241 -27.52 3.52 10.93
CA PRO A 241 -27.22 2.10 11.11
C PRO A 241 -25.90 1.73 10.43
N GLN A 242 -25.14 0.84 11.10
CA GLN A 242 -23.84 0.36 10.69
C GLN A 242 -23.82 -1.16 10.62
N VAL A 243 -23.08 -1.67 9.66
CA VAL A 243 -22.77 -3.10 9.55
C VAL A 243 -21.47 -3.37 10.29
N SER A 244 -21.49 -4.40 11.16
CA SER A 244 -20.29 -4.95 11.78
C SER A 244 -19.99 -6.33 11.22
N LEU A 245 -18.73 -6.61 10.97
CA LEU A 245 -18.23 -7.88 10.42
C LEU A 245 -16.83 -8.17 10.97
N THR A 246 -16.50 -9.44 11.15
CA THR A 246 -15.16 -9.91 11.48
C THR A 246 -14.50 -10.47 10.22
N ILE A 247 -13.32 -9.97 9.88
CA ILE A 247 -12.45 -10.51 8.83
C ILE A 247 -11.31 -11.22 9.52
N SER A 248 -11.26 -12.56 9.40
CA SER A 248 -10.17 -13.38 9.91
C SER A 248 -9.14 -13.66 8.83
N ARG A 249 -7.89 -13.84 9.24
CA ARG A 249 -6.81 -14.23 8.37
C ARG A 249 -5.89 -15.27 9.03
N SER A 250 -5.29 -16.13 8.22
CA SER A 250 -4.15 -16.97 8.59
C SER A 250 -3.10 -16.97 7.50
N GLY A 251 -1.91 -17.46 7.81
CA GLY A 251 -0.79 -17.45 6.88
C GLY A 251 0.26 -16.37 7.18
N THR A 252 1.16 -16.12 6.23
CA THR A 252 2.38 -15.33 6.45
C THR A 252 2.33 -13.92 5.86
N ARG A 253 1.25 -13.53 5.18
CA ARG A 253 1.03 -12.17 4.65
C ARG A 253 -0.28 -11.56 5.12
N SER A 254 -0.40 -10.24 5.01
CA SER A 254 -1.65 -9.50 5.24
C SER A 254 -2.72 -9.87 4.23
N ALA A 255 -3.99 -9.80 4.67
CA ALA A 255 -5.12 -9.65 3.79
C ALA A 255 -5.32 -8.16 3.51
N TYR A 256 -5.48 -7.78 2.24
CA TYR A 256 -5.75 -6.42 1.83
C TYR A 256 -6.69 -6.42 0.62
N GLY A 257 -7.79 -5.69 0.73
CA GLY A 257 -8.80 -5.73 -0.32
C GLY A 257 -10.04 -4.90 -0.04
N ASP A 258 -11.04 -5.10 -0.89
CA ASP A 258 -12.32 -4.41 -0.85
C ASP A 258 -13.42 -5.33 -0.33
N LEU A 259 -14.18 -4.85 0.64
CA LEU A 259 -15.34 -5.56 1.16
C LEU A 259 -16.62 -5.01 0.52
N ILE A 260 -17.34 -5.90 -0.14
CA ILE A 260 -18.62 -5.60 -0.79
C ILE A 260 -19.69 -6.49 -0.17
N ILE A 261 -20.78 -5.89 0.31
CA ILE A 261 -21.93 -6.64 0.85
C ILE A 261 -23.15 -6.34 -0.01
N THR A 262 -23.77 -7.37 -0.56
CA THR A 262 -24.93 -7.28 -1.43
C THR A 262 -26.15 -7.96 -0.83
N ALA A 263 -27.34 -7.44 -1.16
CA ALA A 263 -28.61 -8.05 -0.81
C ALA A 263 -29.42 -8.39 -2.08
N PRO A 264 -30.16 -9.51 -2.11
CA PRO A 264 -30.95 -9.89 -3.26
C PRO A 264 -31.99 -8.83 -3.63
N GLY A 265 -32.16 -8.60 -4.93
CA GLY A 265 -33.16 -7.65 -5.44
C GLY A 265 -32.84 -6.18 -5.22
N GLN A 266 -31.60 -5.86 -4.84
CA GLN A 266 -31.07 -4.50 -4.74
C GLN A 266 -30.01 -4.28 -5.80
N GLU A 267 -30.03 -3.15 -6.50
CA GLU A 267 -28.99 -2.75 -7.45
C GLU A 267 -27.76 -2.21 -6.71
N ALA A 268 -27.98 -1.36 -5.71
CA ALA A 268 -26.92 -0.81 -4.89
C ALA A 268 -26.46 -1.83 -3.84
N PRO A 269 -25.16 -2.02 -3.63
CA PRO A 269 -24.66 -2.84 -2.53
C PRO A 269 -24.96 -2.22 -1.18
N LEU A 270 -25.20 -3.06 -0.16
CA LEU A 270 -25.43 -2.62 1.21
C LEU A 270 -24.19 -1.90 1.78
N VAL A 271 -23.01 -2.41 1.48
CA VAL A 271 -21.72 -1.82 1.90
C VAL A 271 -20.73 -1.93 0.76
N VAL A 272 -19.95 -0.87 0.56
CA VAL A 272 -18.70 -0.87 -0.22
C VAL A 272 -17.62 -0.21 0.62
N ALA A 273 -16.63 -0.98 1.04
CA ALA A 273 -15.50 -0.47 1.80
C ALA A 273 -14.19 -0.90 1.14
N ARG A 274 -13.39 0.07 0.74
CA ARG A 274 -12.16 -0.15 -0.03
C ARG A 274 -10.92 -0.10 0.83
N GLY A 275 -9.91 -0.90 0.46
CA GLY A 275 -8.59 -0.86 1.05
C GLY A 275 -8.57 -1.32 2.52
N ILE A 276 -9.36 -2.32 2.88
CA ILE A 276 -9.34 -2.89 4.23
C ILE A 276 -8.13 -3.81 4.36
N GLY A 277 -7.26 -3.53 5.35
CA GLY A 277 -6.14 -4.39 5.68
C GLY A 277 -6.38 -5.18 6.96
N VAL A 278 -5.89 -6.43 7.00
CA VAL A 278 -5.72 -7.24 8.23
C VAL A 278 -4.30 -7.74 8.22
N TYR A 279 -3.47 -7.19 9.11
CA TYR A 279 -2.02 -7.42 9.11
C TYR A 279 -1.61 -8.65 9.91
N PRO A 280 -0.40 -9.21 9.68
CA PRO A 280 0.03 -10.48 10.27
C PRO A 280 0.10 -10.53 11.80
N GLU A 281 0.19 -9.40 12.48
CA GLU A 281 0.21 -9.32 13.94
C GLU A 281 -1.15 -9.54 14.60
N ILE A 282 -2.24 -9.64 13.81
CA ILE A 282 -3.57 -9.99 14.29
C ILE A 282 -4.19 -11.09 13.43
N ASP A 283 -4.94 -11.99 14.05
CA ASP A 283 -5.63 -13.07 13.33
C ASP A 283 -7.01 -12.64 12.83
N ALA A 284 -7.57 -11.58 13.39
CA ALA A 284 -8.87 -11.08 13.01
C ALA A 284 -8.99 -9.57 13.24
N ARG A 285 -9.78 -8.93 12.38
CA ARG A 285 -10.15 -7.52 12.48
C ARG A 285 -11.67 -7.38 12.50
N LYS A 286 -12.21 -6.67 13.48
CA LYS A 286 -13.61 -6.23 13.51
C LYS A 286 -13.73 -4.91 12.77
N VAL A 287 -14.56 -4.89 11.72
CA VAL A 287 -14.87 -3.70 10.97
C VAL A 287 -16.28 -3.21 11.27
N GLN A 288 -16.43 -1.89 11.36
CA GLN A 288 -17.72 -1.22 11.47
C GLN A 288 -17.83 -0.26 10.28
N LEU A 289 -18.86 -0.45 9.48
CA LEU A 289 -18.99 0.18 8.17
C LEU A 289 -20.36 0.85 8.04
N ALA A 290 -20.35 2.07 7.54
CA ALA A 290 -21.58 2.75 7.20
C ALA A 290 -22.29 2.03 6.04
N ILE A 291 -23.62 2.02 6.09
CA ILE A 291 -24.43 1.54 4.97
C ILE A 291 -24.29 2.52 3.80
N ASN A 292 -24.20 1.98 2.60
CA ASN A 292 -24.16 2.77 1.38
C ASN A 292 -25.41 3.67 1.27
N PRO A 293 -25.27 4.99 1.12
CA PRO A 293 -26.41 5.91 1.02
C PRO A 293 -27.38 5.61 -0.12
N GLU A 294 -26.91 4.94 -1.18
CA GLU A 294 -27.73 4.54 -2.32
C GLU A 294 -28.56 3.27 -2.05
N PHE A 295 -28.25 2.55 -0.95
CA PHE A 295 -28.98 1.36 -0.58
C PHE A 295 -30.28 1.71 0.14
N ASP A 296 -31.40 1.16 -0.35
CA ASP A 296 -32.71 1.36 0.29
C ASP A 296 -32.84 0.46 1.53
N ILE A 297 -32.52 1.03 2.70
CA ILE A 297 -32.54 0.30 3.98
C ILE A 297 -33.93 -0.21 4.36
N SER A 298 -35.01 0.39 3.84
CA SER A 298 -36.38 -0.08 4.15
C SER A 298 -36.66 -1.47 3.58
N LYS A 299 -35.87 -1.91 2.62
CA LYS A 299 -35.94 -3.24 2.02
C LYS A 299 -35.10 -4.30 2.75
N LEU A 300 -34.31 -3.89 3.73
CA LEU A 300 -33.51 -4.80 4.53
C LEU A 300 -34.37 -5.33 5.69
N THR A 301 -34.84 -6.55 5.56
CA THR A 301 -35.76 -7.19 6.55
C THR A 301 -35.08 -8.33 7.29
N SER A 302 -35.48 -8.54 8.54
CA SER A 302 -35.02 -9.70 9.32
C SER A 302 -35.33 -11.01 8.56
N GLY A 303 -34.40 -11.94 8.61
CA GLY A 303 -34.46 -13.20 7.85
C GLY A 303 -33.98 -13.13 6.40
N MET A 304 -33.77 -11.93 5.85
CA MET A 304 -33.15 -11.79 4.52
C MET A 304 -31.69 -12.27 4.54
N THR A 305 -31.23 -12.82 3.43
CA THR A 305 -29.82 -13.17 3.27
C THR A 305 -29.05 -12.07 2.58
N VAL A 306 -27.83 -11.76 3.07
CA VAL A 306 -26.87 -10.87 2.43
C VAL A 306 -25.60 -11.65 2.14
N THR A 307 -24.90 -11.26 1.10
CA THR A 307 -23.62 -11.88 0.72
C THR A 307 -22.49 -10.88 0.85
N ALA A 308 -21.53 -11.18 1.74
CA ALA A 308 -20.29 -10.44 1.87
C ALA A 308 -19.21 -11.12 1.01
N THR A 309 -18.51 -10.31 0.23
CA THR A 309 -17.38 -10.73 -0.61
C THR A 309 -16.19 -9.83 -0.30
N PHE A 310 -15.05 -10.43 0.03
CA PHE A 310 -13.79 -9.73 0.22
C PHE A 310 -12.90 -10.01 -0.99
N VAL A 311 -12.57 -8.97 -1.73
CA VAL A 311 -11.88 -9.01 -3.02
C VAL A 311 -10.44 -8.55 -2.84
N ASP A 312 -9.46 -9.27 -3.37
CA ASP A 312 -8.03 -8.92 -3.29
C ASP A 312 -7.75 -7.62 -4.05
N ASP A 313 -6.99 -6.72 -3.44
CA ASP A 313 -6.44 -5.50 -4.04
C ASP A 313 -4.91 -5.44 -3.84
N ASP A 314 -4.27 -6.61 -3.79
CA ASP A 314 -2.84 -6.73 -3.48
C ASP A 314 -2.10 -7.64 -4.45
N VAL A 315 -2.19 -8.95 -4.27
CA VAL A 315 -1.40 -9.95 -5.04
C VAL A 315 -2.10 -10.37 -6.33
N ALA A 316 -3.41 -10.53 -6.27
CA ALA A 316 -4.26 -10.90 -7.40
C ALA A 316 -5.50 -10.00 -7.46
N PRO A 317 -5.34 -8.72 -7.84
CA PRO A 317 -6.44 -7.76 -7.82
C PRO A 317 -7.66 -8.24 -8.59
N GLY A 318 -8.82 -8.23 -7.90
CA GLY A 318 -10.09 -8.70 -8.43
C GLY A 318 -10.44 -10.13 -8.03
N ASP A 319 -9.52 -10.94 -7.54
CA ASP A 319 -9.80 -12.28 -7.06
C ASP A 319 -10.57 -12.25 -5.72
N THR A 320 -11.44 -13.24 -5.52
CA THR A 320 -12.18 -13.38 -4.27
C THR A 320 -11.31 -14.06 -3.21
N LEU A 321 -10.95 -13.33 -2.16
CA LEU A 321 -10.26 -13.87 -0.99
C LEU A 321 -11.19 -14.64 -0.05
N ALA A 322 -12.40 -14.13 0.15
CA ALA A 322 -13.44 -14.79 0.95
C ALA A 322 -14.84 -14.38 0.51
N LYS A 323 -15.80 -15.30 0.62
CA LYS A 323 -17.21 -15.04 0.34
C LYS A 323 -18.09 -15.79 1.32
N GLN A 324 -19.01 -15.09 1.97
CA GLN A 324 -19.90 -15.67 2.98
C GLN A 324 -21.29 -15.05 2.89
N THR A 325 -22.30 -15.90 3.07
CA THR A 325 -23.71 -15.48 3.18
C THR A 325 -24.13 -15.44 4.63
N PHE A 326 -24.81 -14.37 5.02
CA PHE A 326 -25.33 -14.15 6.37
C PHE A 326 -26.83 -13.91 6.33
N VAL A 327 -27.50 -14.22 7.43
CA VAL A 327 -28.90 -13.88 7.64
C VAL A 327 -28.97 -12.58 8.44
N VAL A 328 -29.77 -11.66 7.97
CA VAL A 328 -30.05 -10.38 8.66
C VAL A 328 -30.82 -10.70 9.95
N PRO A 329 -30.35 -10.28 11.13
CA PRO A 329 -30.95 -10.58 12.42
C PRO A 329 -32.34 -9.96 12.62
#